data_f6e447087baa639de0c9775c8bcc66d6
#
_entry.id   f6e447087baa639de0c9775c8bcc66d6
#
_cell.length_a   1.000
_cell.length_b   1.000
_cell.length_c   1.000
_cell.angle_alpha   90.00
_cell.angle_beta   90.00
_cell.angle_gamma   90.00
#
_symmetry.space_group_name_H-M   'P 1'
#
loop_
_entity.id
_entity.type
_entity.pdbx_description
1 polymer ?
#
loop_
_entity_poly.entity_id
_entity_poly.type
_entity_poly.pdbx_seq_one_letter_code
_entity_poly.pdbx_strand_id
1 'polypeptide(L)'
;MISLAGRDILHAWGKFLFTGIGLGLLIGVTLTMAGVYRGMVDDGKVLLDNSGADLWVVQRDTLGPYAESSSVPDDLWRDIHVLPGVAQAANATYLTMQVRQGERDVRAMVVGIAAGAPGTPGWPPQLVAGRQVTRGHYEAVADVAGGFRLGDTLGIRRHRFTVVGLTRRMVSSSGDPMVFIPLKDAQQAQFLKDNDAIRMQRRRTAENPAFNRPGVPGLLDAVDASQASNSAVNAVLVRLAPGHAASEVAEPIRRWKRLTVYDRPQMEAILVGKLIATSARQIGMFLVILAAVSAAIVAFIIYTLTMDKIREIAVLKLIGTRNRTIAWMILQQALVLGVIGFVVGKITATFAAPLFPKYVLLVPGDSVLGFFAVLLLCVASSVVAIRMALKVDPAEAIGG
;
A
#
# COMPACT_ATOMS: atom_id res chain seq x y z
N MET A 1 -45.89 -9.17 -20.22
CA MET A 1 -46.33 -8.03 -19.41
C MET A 1 -45.35 -6.89 -19.63
N ILE A 2 -45.74 -5.84 -20.37
CA ILE A 2 -44.89 -4.67 -20.55
C ILE A 2 -44.89 -3.92 -19.22
N SER A 3 -43.75 -3.84 -18.53
CA SER A 3 -43.68 -3.15 -17.24
C SER A 3 -43.87 -1.66 -17.46
N LEU A 4 -44.82 -1.03 -16.79
CA LEU A 4 -45.05 0.43 -16.80
C LEU A 4 -43.73 1.17 -16.50
N ALA A 5 -42.91 0.65 -15.58
CA ALA A 5 -41.60 1.19 -15.26
C ALA A 5 -40.60 1.18 -16.43
N GLY A 6 -40.62 0.14 -17.28
CA GLY A 6 -39.71 0.05 -18.43
C GLY A 6 -39.99 1.12 -19.50
N ARG A 7 -41.28 1.39 -19.81
CA ARG A 7 -41.68 2.47 -20.76
C ARG A 7 -41.35 3.84 -20.21
N ASP A 8 -41.48 4.02 -18.94
CA ASP A 8 -41.23 5.26 -18.22
C ASP A 8 -39.73 5.61 -18.20
N ILE A 9 -38.86 4.61 -17.93
CA ILE A 9 -37.39 4.76 -17.99
C ILE A 9 -36.95 5.12 -19.42
N LEU A 10 -37.56 4.48 -20.45
CA LEU A 10 -37.26 4.78 -21.85
C LEU A 10 -37.73 6.19 -22.28
N HIS A 11 -38.83 6.71 -21.72
CA HIS A 11 -39.30 8.06 -22.02
C HIS A 11 -38.44 9.16 -21.34
N ALA A 12 -37.93 8.90 -20.14
CA ALA A 12 -37.08 9.82 -19.36
C ALA A 12 -35.59 9.40 -19.34
N TRP A 13 -35.12 8.62 -20.33
CA TRP A 13 -33.78 7.99 -20.34
C TRP A 13 -32.66 8.99 -20.07
N GLY A 14 -32.76 10.23 -20.58
CA GLY A 14 -31.74 11.27 -20.37
C GLY A 14 -31.60 11.67 -18.88
N LYS A 15 -32.73 11.80 -18.15
CA LYS A 15 -32.70 12.08 -16.71
C LYS A 15 -32.05 10.91 -15.93
N PHE A 16 -32.41 9.66 -16.25
CA PHE A 16 -31.85 8.46 -15.61
C PHE A 16 -30.36 8.29 -15.91
N LEU A 17 -29.95 8.58 -17.15
CA LEU A 17 -28.53 8.49 -17.52
C LEU A 17 -27.70 9.55 -16.79
N PHE A 18 -28.16 10.82 -16.79
CA PHE A 18 -27.42 11.91 -16.17
C PHE A 18 -27.32 11.74 -14.65
N THR A 19 -28.41 11.36 -13.99
CA THR A 19 -28.40 11.05 -12.55
C THR A 19 -27.59 9.79 -12.23
N GLY A 20 -27.64 8.77 -13.12
CA GLY A 20 -26.84 7.55 -13.04
C GLY A 20 -25.35 7.82 -13.18
N ILE A 21 -24.94 8.77 -14.04
CA ILE A 21 -23.54 9.21 -14.14
C ILE A 21 -23.08 9.86 -12.83
N GLY A 22 -23.86 10.79 -12.26
CA GLY A 22 -23.52 11.43 -10.99
C GLY A 22 -23.37 10.42 -9.84
N LEU A 23 -24.32 9.49 -9.73
CA LEU A 23 -24.24 8.38 -8.77
C LEU A 23 -23.04 7.47 -9.07
N GLY A 24 -22.79 7.18 -10.36
CA GLY A 24 -21.70 6.34 -10.81
C GLY A 24 -20.34 6.91 -10.46
N LEU A 25 -20.12 8.21 -10.59
CA LEU A 25 -18.88 8.86 -10.15
C LEU A 25 -18.63 8.64 -8.65
N LEU A 26 -19.66 8.78 -7.83
CA LEU A 26 -19.54 8.56 -6.38
C LEU A 26 -19.24 7.11 -6.04
N ILE A 27 -19.90 6.16 -6.70
CA ILE A 27 -19.59 4.72 -6.58
C ILE A 27 -18.17 4.43 -7.07
N GLY A 28 -17.75 5.06 -8.17
CA GLY A 28 -16.39 4.94 -8.72
C GLY A 28 -15.32 5.36 -7.73
N VAL A 29 -15.50 6.49 -7.06
CA VAL A 29 -14.59 6.93 -6.00
C VAL A 29 -14.56 5.92 -4.85
N THR A 30 -15.72 5.41 -4.43
CA THR A 30 -15.81 4.40 -3.36
C THR A 30 -15.08 3.12 -3.73
N LEU A 31 -15.26 2.60 -4.95
CA LEU A 31 -14.57 1.41 -5.45
C LEU A 31 -13.07 1.64 -5.57
N THR A 32 -12.65 2.83 -6.02
CA THR A 32 -11.23 3.20 -6.11
C THR A 32 -10.59 3.23 -4.72
N MET A 33 -11.26 3.81 -3.73
CA MET A 33 -10.74 3.84 -2.34
C MET A 33 -10.63 2.44 -1.73
N ALA A 34 -11.61 1.57 -1.98
CA ALA A 34 -11.52 0.16 -1.59
C ALA A 34 -10.35 -0.53 -2.30
N GLY A 35 -10.13 -0.24 -3.59
CA GLY A 35 -9.00 -0.73 -4.38
C GLY A 35 -7.64 -0.23 -3.87
N VAL A 36 -7.53 1.01 -3.40
CA VAL A 36 -6.31 1.55 -2.76
C VAL A 36 -6.00 0.77 -1.48
N TYR A 37 -6.98 0.52 -0.63
CA TYR A 37 -6.78 -0.30 0.57
C TYR A 37 -6.25 -1.70 0.23
N ARG A 38 -6.88 -2.36 -0.76
CA ARG A 38 -6.41 -3.68 -1.25
C ARG A 38 -5.00 -3.62 -1.81
N GLY A 39 -4.69 -2.58 -2.58
CA GLY A 39 -3.35 -2.34 -3.13
C GLY A 39 -2.29 -2.21 -2.04
N MET A 40 -2.57 -1.47 -0.97
CA MET A 40 -1.64 -1.32 0.16
C MET A 40 -1.37 -2.65 0.89
N VAL A 41 -2.40 -3.47 1.09
CA VAL A 41 -2.24 -4.80 1.70
C VAL A 41 -1.42 -5.72 0.79
N ASP A 42 -1.68 -5.67 -0.52
CA ASP A 42 -0.95 -6.46 -1.52
C ASP A 42 0.52 -6.03 -1.62
N ASP A 43 0.82 -4.73 -1.61
CA ASP A 43 2.19 -4.22 -1.60
C ASP A 43 2.97 -4.71 -0.36
N GLY A 44 2.32 -4.74 0.81
CA GLY A 44 2.92 -5.30 2.02
C GLY A 44 3.26 -6.79 1.90
N LYS A 45 2.39 -7.58 1.27
CA LYS A 45 2.63 -9.01 1.01
C LYS A 45 3.72 -9.23 -0.02
N VAL A 46 3.69 -8.49 -1.12
CA VAL A 46 4.70 -8.53 -2.17
C VAL A 46 6.09 -8.18 -1.63
N LEU A 47 6.19 -7.22 -0.72
CA LEU A 47 7.44 -6.88 -0.03
C LEU A 47 8.02 -8.10 0.70
N LEU A 48 7.19 -8.85 1.44
CA LEU A 48 7.65 -10.04 2.16
C LEU A 48 8.00 -11.19 1.21
N ASP A 49 7.17 -11.44 0.19
CA ASP A 49 7.40 -12.48 -0.82
C ASP A 49 8.74 -12.27 -1.54
N ASN A 50 8.99 -11.03 -1.94
CA ASN A 50 10.18 -10.65 -2.67
C ASN A 50 11.44 -10.57 -1.80
N SER A 51 11.30 -10.52 -0.47
CA SER A 51 12.47 -10.53 0.43
C SER A 51 13.23 -11.86 0.40
N GLY A 52 12.57 -12.96 0.02
CA GLY A 52 13.16 -14.29 0.01
C GLY A 52 13.61 -14.78 1.40
N ALA A 53 13.07 -14.21 2.47
CA ALA A 53 13.37 -14.54 3.85
C ALA A 53 12.17 -15.24 4.51
N ASP A 54 12.48 -16.20 5.38
CA ASP A 54 11.51 -16.90 6.23
C ASP A 54 11.51 -16.30 7.64
N LEU A 55 12.67 -15.79 8.11
CA LEU A 55 12.83 -15.14 9.41
C LEU A 55 13.57 -13.80 9.25
N TRP A 56 13.17 -12.84 10.09
CA TRP A 56 13.79 -11.51 10.23
C TRP A 56 14.35 -11.38 11.63
N VAL A 57 15.67 -11.33 11.76
CA VAL A 57 16.36 -11.11 13.02
C VAL A 57 16.68 -9.62 13.16
N VAL A 58 16.17 -9.01 14.20
CA VAL A 58 16.26 -7.58 14.46
C VAL A 58 16.62 -7.30 15.91
N GLN A 59 16.89 -6.05 16.23
CA GLN A 59 17.09 -5.61 17.60
C GLN A 59 15.83 -5.87 18.44
N ARG A 60 16.03 -6.23 19.71
CA ARG A 60 14.93 -6.41 20.66
C ARG A 60 14.08 -5.15 20.78
N ASP A 61 12.80 -5.34 21.01
CA ASP A 61 11.81 -4.27 21.22
C ASP A 61 11.61 -3.35 19.99
N THR A 62 11.94 -3.84 18.78
CA THR A 62 11.60 -3.18 17.51
C THR A 62 10.58 -3.99 16.73
N LEU A 63 9.73 -3.29 15.95
CA LEU A 63 8.66 -3.90 15.12
C LEU A 63 9.16 -4.44 13.77
N GLY A 64 10.45 -4.72 13.67
CA GLY A 64 11.05 -5.23 12.44
C GLY A 64 11.55 -4.12 11.50
N PRO A 65 12.31 -4.51 10.46
CA PRO A 65 13.13 -3.57 9.69
C PRO A 65 12.33 -2.64 8.78
N TYR A 66 11.06 -2.96 8.55
CA TYR A 66 10.18 -2.17 7.68
C TYR A 66 9.36 -1.12 8.44
N ALA A 67 9.16 -1.33 9.74
CA ALA A 67 8.34 -0.48 10.60
C ALA A 67 9.15 0.48 11.42
N GLU A 68 10.28 0.01 11.98
CA GLU A 68 11.13 0.76 12.87
C GLU A 68 12.61 0.55 12.53
N SER A 69 13.42 1.55 12.80
CA SER A 69 14.85 1.41 12.61
C SER A 69 15.41 0.45 13.66
N SER A 70 16.03 -0.62 13.20
CA SER A 70 16.73 -1.61 14.02
C SER A 70 18.24 -1.47 13.79
N SER A 71 19.04 -1.87 14.76
CA SER A 71 20.50 -1.83 14.69
C SER A 71 21.07 -3.09 15.30
N VAL A 72 21.56 -3.99 14.44
CA VAL A 72 22.25 -5.22 14.81
C VAL A 72 23.64 -5.24 14.18
N PRO A 73 24.64 -5.90 14.82
CA PRO A 73 25.99 -6.02 14.26
C PRO A 73 25.99 -6.70 12.88
N ASP A 74 26.83 -6.24 11.97
CA ASP A 74 26.89 -6.77 10.59
C ASP A 74 27.63 -8.10 10.47
N ASP A 75 28.27 -8.58 11.51
CA ASP A 75 28.89 -9.91 11.62
C ASP A 75 27.90 -11.00 12.10
N LEU A 76 26.78 -10.59 12.69
CA LEU A 76 25.77 -11.47 13.27
C LEU A 76 25.24 -12.53 12.29
N TRP A 77 25.19 -12.22 10.99
CA TRP A 77 24.75 -13.19 9.99
C TRP A 77 25.59 -14.46 9.94
N ARG A 78 26.88 -14.38 10.32
CA ARG A 78 27.80 -15.52 10.35
C ARG A 78 27.41 -16.50 11.45
N ASP A 79 27.11 -15.97 12.65
CA ASP A 79 26.69 -16.78 13.78
C ASP A 79 25.33 -17.45 13.53
N ILE A 80 24.44 -16.75 12.82
CA ILE A 80 23.13 -17.29 12.43
C ILE A 80 23.28 -18.34 11.32
N HIS A 81 24.19 -18.13 10.37
CA HIS A 81 24.36 -19.01 9.21
C HIS A 81 24.81 -20.43 9.61
N VAL A 82 25.55 -20.58 10.70
CA VAL A 82 26.02 -21.87 11.20
C VAL A 82 25.00 -22.65 12.01
N LEU A 83 23.85 -22.04 12.32
CA LEU A 83 22.81 -22.72 13.08
C LEU A 83 22.16 -23.85 12.26
N PRO A 84 21.82 -24.99 12.88
CA PRO A 84 21.07 -26.06 12.23
C PRO A 84 19.75 -25.54 11.68
N GLY A 85 19.38 -25.94 10.44
CA GLY A 85 18.15 -25.54 9.79
C GLY A 85 18.23 -24.21 9.04
N VAL A 86 19.36 -23.50 9.04
CA VAL A 86 19.57 -22.30 8.24
C VAL A 86 20.19 -22.67 6.91
N ALA A 87 19.50 -22.34 5.80
CA ALA A 87 20.07 -22.49 4.46
C ALA A 87 20.95 -21.30 4.08
N GLN A 88 20.47 -20.09 4.37
CA GLN A 88 21.18 -18.84 4.07
C GLN A 88 20.84 -17.77 5.10
N ALA A 89 21.81 -16.92 5.41
CA ALA A 89 21.63 -15.72 6.19
C ALA A 89 22.31 -14.54 5.49
N ALA A 90 21.65 -13.41 5.42
CA ALA A 90 22.17 -12.22 4.75
C ALA A 90 21.78 -10.94 5.49
N ASN A 91 22.68 -9.98 5.49
CA ASN A 91 22.43 -8.65 6.04
C ASN A 91 21.57 -7.81 5.11
N ALA A 92 20.65 -7.04 5.69
CA ALA A 92 19.86 -6.06 4.96
C ALA A 92 19.75 -4.74 5.74
N THR A 93 19.77 -3.64 4.99
CA THR A 93 19.59 -2.30 5.52
C THR A 93 18.48 -1.61 4.73
N TYR A 94 17.54 -0.97 5.42
CA TYR A 94 16.36 -0.33 4.83
C TYR A 94 16.33 1.15 5.22
N LEU A 95 16.24 2.02 4.22
CA LEU A 95 16.29 3.47 4.41
C LEU A 95 15.30 4.15 3.46
N THR A 96 14.19 4.68 3.99
CA THR A 96 13.27 5.49 3.19
C THR A 96 13.78 6.91 3.09
N MET A 97 14.01 7.38 1.87
CA MET A 97 14.54 8.72 1.61
C MET A 97 14.19 9.22 0.21
N GLN A 98 14.49 10.50 -0.05
CA GLN A 98 14.43 11.04 -1.39
C GLN A 98 15.71 10.70 -2.15
N VAL A 99 15.52 10.10 -3.32
CA VAL A 99 16.57 9.78 -4.30
C VAL A 99 16.48 10.78 -5.44
N ARG A 100 17.58 11.47 -5.72
CA ARG A 100 17.63 12.49 -6.77
C ARG A 100 17.98 11.88 -8.12
N GLN A 101 17.13 12.11 -9.12
CA GLN A 101 17.36 11.74 -10.52
C GLN A 101 17.37 13.03 -11.37
N GLY A 102 18.55 13.56 -11.66
CA GLY A 102 18.65 14.89 -12.29
C GLY A 102 18.04 15.98 -11.41
N GLU A 103 17.01 16.65 -11.92
CA GLU A 103 16.25 17.67 -11.17
C GLU A 103 15.05 17.12 -10.40
N ARG A 104 14.75 15.83 -10.57
CA ARG A 104 13.58 15.18 -9.97
C ARG A 104 13.99 14.45 -8.69
N ASP A 105 13.24 14.69 -7.63
CA ASP A 105 13.34 13.94 -6.37
C ASP A 105 12.24 12.87 -6.29
N VAL A 106 12.65 11.62 -6.13
CA VAL A 106 11.75 10.46 -6.02
C VAL A 106 11.89 9.89 -4.61
N ARG A 107 10.79 9.81 -3.88
CA ARG A 107 10.77 9.09 -2.61
C ARG A 107 10.90 7.60 -2.88
N ALA A 108 11.90 6.95 -2.31
CA ALA A 108 12.19 5.54 -2.50
C ALA A 108 12.65 4.87 -1.21
N MET A 109 12.45 3.57 -1.12
CA MET A 109 13.07 2.74 -0.10
C MET A 109 14.40 2.21 -0.64
N VAL A 110 15.50 2.74 -0.12
CA VAL A 110 16.84 2.26 -0.44
C VAL A 110 17.14 1.03 0.40
N VAL A 111 17.54 -0.06 -0.26
CA VAL A 111 17.86 -1.35 0.36
C VAL A 111 19.32 -1.67 0.15
N GLY A 112 20.04 -1.83 1.23
CA GLY A 112 21.42 -2.29 1.22
C GLY A 112 21.49 -3.82 1.17
N ILE A 113 22.16 -4.36 0.16
CA ILE A 113 22.34 -5.80 -0.06
C ILE A 113 23.81 -6.16 -0.21
N ALA A 114 24.18 -7.40 0.14
CA ALA A 114 25.53 -7.89 -0.07
C ALA A 114 25.81 -8.03 -1.57
N ALA A 115 26.71 -7.21 -2.12
CA ALA A 115 27.09 -7.29 -3.52
C ALA A 115 27.78 -8.62 -3.86
N GLY A 116 27.51 -9.15 -5.05
CA GLY A 116 28.16 -10.37 -5.56
C GLY A 116 27.59 -11.69 -5.02
N ALA A 117 26.50 -11.66 -4.26
CA ALA A 117 25.84 -12.85 -3.71
C ALA A 117 24.38 -12.97 -4.22
N PRO A 118 24.14 -13.15 -5.53
CA PRO A 118 22.80 -13.23 -6.09
C PRO A 118 22.01 -14.39 -5.51
N GLY A 119 20.71 -14.19 -5.28
CA GLY A 119 19.83 -15.22 -4.74
C GLY A 119 19.86 -15.38 -3.23
N THR A 120 20.66 -14.61 -2.50
CA THR A 120 20.57 -14.53 -1.04
C THR A 120 19.30 -13.75 -0.62
N PRO A 121 18.78 -13.96 0.60
CA PRO A 121 17.66 -13.17 1.11
C PRO A 121 17.94 -11.66 1.00
N GLY A 122 16.92 -10.89 0.63
CA GLY A 122 17.02 -9.44 0.42
C GLY A 122 17.36 -9.01 -1.00
N TRP A 123 17.86 -9.91 -1.85
CA TRP A 123 18.11 -9.60 -3.26
C TRP A 123 16.81 -9.50 -4.06
N PRO A 124 16.73 -8.59 -5.06
CA PRO A 124 15.57 -8.55 -5.92
C PRO A 124 15.47 -9.86 -6.73
N PRO A 125 14.34 -10.60 -6.63
CA PRO A 125 14.24 -11.94 -7.19
C PRO A 125 14.22 -11.95 -8.72
N GLN A 126 13.71 -10.87 -9.33
CA GLN A 126 13.53 -10.78 -10.78
C GLN A 126 13.96 -9.42 -11.32
N LEU A 127 14.73 -9.43 -12.39
CA LEU A 127 15.06 -8.27 -13.20
C LEU A 127 14.17 -8.23 -14.45
N VAL A 128 13.71 -7.03 -14.78
CA VAL A 128 13.03 -6.77 -16.07
C VAL A 128 14.03 -6.44 -17.16
N ALA A 129 15.13 -5.75 -16.79
CA ALA A 129 16.19 -5.36 -17.72
C ALA A 129 17.51 -5.14 -16.96
N GLY A 130 18.62 -5.23 -17.68
CA GLY A 130 19.95 -5.00 -17.13
C GLY A 130 20.52 -6.19 -16.37
N ARG A 131 21.32 -5.92 -15.34
CA ARG A 131 22.00 -6.91 -14.51
C ARG A 131 21.87 -6.58 -13.03
N GLN A 132 22.20 -7.56 -12.19
CA GLN A 132 22.30 -7.37 -10.74
C GLN A 132 23.53 -6.52 -10.36
N VAL A 133 23.53 -6.02 -9.11
CA VAL A 133 24.67 -5.33 -8.51
C VAL A 133 25.85 -6.30 -8.42
N THR A 134 26.95 -5.99 -9.06
CA THR A 134 28.18 -6.81 -9.00
C THR A 134 29.33 -6.10 -8.32
N ARG A 135 29.38 -4.77 -8.43
CA ARG A 135 30.41 -3.95 -7.78
C ARG A 135 30.02 -3.65 -6.34
N GLY A 136 31.01 -3.56 -5.47
CA GLY A 136 30.82 -3.25 -4.06
C GLY A 136 30.38 -1.81 -3.79
N HIS A 137 30.40 -0.90 -4.79
CA HIS A 137 30.08 0.51 -4.66
C HIS A 137 29.45 1.10 -5.92
N TYR A 138 28.57 2.08 -5.72
CA TYR A 138 28.05 3.02 -6.73
C TYR A 138 27.21 2.39 -7.86
N GLU A 139 26.72 1.18 -7.69
CA GLU A 139 25.75 0.57 -8.57
C GLU A 139 24.37 0.52 -7.89
N ALA A 140 23.31 0.63 -8.67
CA ALA A 140 21.95 0.51 -8.19
C ALA A 140 21.09 -0.36 -9.10
N VAL A 141 20.20 -1.15 -8.50
CA VAL A 141 19.07 -1.79 -9.18
C VAL A 141 17.81 -1.12 -8.68
N ALA A 142 17.00 -0.57 -9.58
CA ALA A 142 15.86 0.28 -9.21
C ALA A 142 14.55 -0.25 -9.79
N ASP A 143 13.43 0.00 -9.10
CA ASP A 143 12.12 -0.37 -9.60
C ASP A 143 11.60 0.63 -10.64
N VAL A 144 10.97 0.09 -11.71
CA VAL A 144 10.40 0.91 -12.80
C VAL A 144 9.29 1.85 -12.33
N ALA A 145 8.63 1.55 -11.19
CA ALA A 145 7.60 2.42 -10.62
C ALA A 145 8.14 3.79 -10.22
N GLY A 146 9.46 3.92 -9.93
CA GLY A 146 10.11 5.20 -9.69
C GLY A 146 10.36 6.04 -10.95
N GLY A 147 10.10 5.50 -12.14
CA GLY A 147 10.41 6.15 -13.41
C GLY A 147 11.88 6.12 -13.79
N PHE A 148 12.67 5.25 -13.14
CA PHE A 148 14.10 5.07 -13.40
C PHE A 148 14.35 4.28 -14.68
N ARG A 149 15.47 4.55 -15.34
CA ARG A 149 15.92 3.89 -16.57
C ARG A 149 17.34 3.35 -16.40
N LEU A 150 17.69 2.35 -17.19
CA LEU A 150 19.08 1.86 -17.24
C LEU A 150 20.04 2.98 -17.63
N GLY A 151 21.17 3.07 -16.90
CA GLY A 151 22.18 4.10 -17.10
C GLY A 151 21.91 5.42 -16.38
N ASP A 152 20.73 5.61 -15.78
CA ASP A 152 20.45 6.82 -14.99
C ASP A 152 21.42 6.94 -13.82
N THR A 153 21.72 8.17 -13.46
CA THR A 153 22.52 8.49 -12.27
C THR A 153 21.61 8.94 -11.14
N LEU A 154 21.63 8.18 -10.05
CA LEU A 154 20.85 8.45 -8.84
C LEU A 154 21.72 9.09 -7.76
N GLY A 155 21.29 10.23 -7.24
CA GLY A 155 21.90 10.88 -6.08
C GLY A 155 21.29 10.31 -4.79
N ILE A 156 22.08 9.57 -4.02
CA ILE A 156 21.70 9.07 -2.70
C ILE A 156 22.65 9.67 -1.67
N ARG A 157 22.16 10.59 -0.84
CA ARG A 157 22.98 11.39 0.07
C ARG A 157 24.09 12.13 -0.67
N ARG A 158 25.35 11.74 -0.43
CA ARG A 158 26.55 12.38 -1.00
C ARG A 158 27.13 11.65 -2.20
N HIS A 159 26.58 10.49 -2.54
CA HIS A 159 27.11 9.61 -3.58
C HIS A 159 26.18 9.52 -4.77
N ARG A 160 26.77 9.23 -5.92
CA ARG A 160 26.05 8.98 -7.17
C ARG A 160 26.12 7.50 -7.52
N PHE A 161 25.00 6.94 -7.89
CA PHE A 161 24.82 5.52 -8.23
C PHE A 161 24.36 5.40 -9.67
N THR A 162 24.92 4.48 -10.42
CA THR A 162 24.47 4.17 -11.78
C THR A 162 23.46 3.05 -11.74
N VAL A 163 22.28 3.23 -12.36
CA VAL A 163 21.26 2.18 -12.49
C VAL A 163 21.73 1.14 -13.48
N VAL A 164 22.08 -0.05 -12.97
CA VAL A 164 22.58 -1.18 -13.76
C VAL A 164 21.52 -2.24 -14.03
N GLY A 165 20.42 -2.22 -13.31
CA GLY A 165 19.29 -3.14 -13.48
C GLY A 165 17.97 -2.51 -13.09
N LEU A 166 16.89 -3.04 -13.65
CA LEU A 166 15.51 -2.61 -13.37
C LEU A 166 14.70 -3.80 -12.89
N THR A 167 13.89 -3.55 -11.85
CA THR A 167 12.90 -4.49 -11.31
C THR A 167 11.48 -4.00 -11.59
N ARG A 168 10.50 -4.86 -11.32
CA ARG A 168 9.08 -4.51 -11.38
C ARG A 168 8.37 -5.02 -10.14
N ARG A 169 7.50 -4.16 -9.56
CA ARG A 169 6.75 -4.45 -8.34
C ARG A 169 7.64 -4.70 -7.10
N MET A 170 8.84 -4.12 -7.09
CA MET A 170 9.65 -4.03 -5.88
C MET A 170 9.32 -2.71 -5.19
N VAL A 171 8.32 -2.76 -4.32
CA VAL A 171 7.79 -1.58 -3.61
C VAL A 171 7.77 -1.82 -2.10
N SER A 172 7.84 -0.73 -1.35
CA SER A 172 7.68 -0.77 0.10
C SER A 172 6.21 -0.98 0.48
N SER A 173 5.92 -1.26 1.74
CA SER A 173 4.55 -1.32 2.28
C SER A 173 3.74 -0.01 2.12
N SER A 174 4.43 1.10 1.83
CA SER A 174 3.84 2.40 1.52
C SER A 174 3.65 2.63 0.01
N GLY A 175 4.07 1.68 -0.84
CA GLY A 175 4.05 1.79 -2.30
C GLY A 175 5.19 2.63 -2.86
N ASP A 176 6.22 2.99 -2.07
CA ASP A 176 7.41 3.68 -2.56
C ASP A 176 8.28 2.67 -3.35
N PRO A 177 8.85 3.04 -4.51
CA PRO A 177 9.73 2.16 -5.28
C PRO A 177 10.98 1.79 -4.49
N MET A 178 11.49 0.58 -4.66
CA MET A 178 12.72 0.14 -4.01
C MET A 178 13.92 0.39 -4.91
N VAL A 179 15.04 0.75 -4.28
CA VAL A 179 16.35 0.93 -4.93
C VAL A 179 17.37 0.13 -4.15
N PHE A 180 17.92 -0.89 -4.77
CA PHE A 180 18.92 -1.79 -4.18
C PHE A 180 20.32 -1.28 -4.48
N ILE A 181 21.13 -1.12 -3.45
CA ILE A 181 22.53 -0.66 -3.53
C ILE A 181 23.44 -1.58 -2.71
N PRO A 182 24.76 -1.53 -2.90
CA PRO A 182 25.69 -2.27 -2.06
C PRO A 182 25.50 -1.95 -0.57
N LEU A 183 25.59 -2.99 0.27
CA LEU A 183 25.36 -2.89 1.71
C LEU A 183 26.24 -1.81 2.39
N LYS A 184 27.50 -1.73 2.03
CA LYS A 184 28.43 -0.73 2.61
C LYS A 184 28.02 0.70 2.30
N ASP A 185 27.53 0.94 1.08
CA ASP A 185 27.03 2.25 0.68
C ASP A 185 25.74 2.60 1.44
N ALA A 186 24.86 1.63 1.64
CA ALA A 186 23.63 1.80 2.42
C ALA A 186 23.93 2.08 3.91
N GLN A 187 24.89 1.37 4.49
CA GLN A 187 25.37 1.63 5.86
C GLN A 187 25.89 3.05 5.99
N GLN A 188 26.71 3.52 5.04
CA GLN A 188 27.18 4.90 5.03
C GLN A 188 26.04 5.92 4.86
N ALA A 189 25.08 5.64 3.99
CA ALA A 189 23.93 6.52 3.76
C ALA A 189 23.04 6.65 5.00
N GLN A 190 22.85 5.56 5.75
CA GLN A 190 21.98 5.54 6.94
C GLN A 190 22.60 6.29 8.12
N PHE A 191 23.88 6.12 8.33
CA PHE A 191 24.59 6.61 9.52
C PHE A 191 25.57 7.75 9.20
N LEU A 192 25.16 8.64 8.31
CA LEU A 192 25.95 9.80 7.95
C LEU A 192 26.16 10.67 9.19
N LYS A 193 27.35 10.59 9.80
CA LYS A 193 27.74 11.48 10.88
C LYS A 193 27.93 12.88 10.31
N ASP A 194 27.49 13.88 11.03
CA ASP A 194 27.77 15.29 10.69
C ASP A 194 29.28 15.55 10.68
N ASN A 195 29.76 16.41 9.78
CA ASN A 195 31.19 16.73 9.67
C ASN A 195 31.77 17.21 11.01
N ASP A 196 30.98 17.99 11.75
CA ASP A 196 31.41 18.50 13.05
C ASP A 196 31.50 17.40 14.12
N ALA A 197 30.55 16.45 14.10
CA ALA A 197 30.61 15.29 14.98
C ALA A 197 31.82 14.41 14.68
N ILE A 198 32.16 14.20 13.40
CA ILE A 198 33.37 13.48 12.98
C ILE A 198 34.63 14.22 13.43
N ARG A 199 34.69 15.54 13.25
CA ARG A 199 35.83 16.35 13.68
C ARG A 199 36.02 16.31 15.19
N MET A 200 34.95 16.47 15.97
CA MET A 200 35.00 16.36 17.42
C MET A 200 35.43 14.97 17.89
N GLN A 201 34.96 13.93 17.25
CA GLN A 201 35.31 12.56 17.57
C GLN A 201 36.81 12.30 17.28
N ARG A 202 37.30 12.69 16.09
CA ARG A 202 38.73 12.58 15.75
C ARG A 202 39.63 13.38 16.70
N ARG A 203 39.18 14.57 17.06
CA ARG A 203 39.92 15.39 18.06
C ARG A 203 40.02 14.70 19.41
N ARG A 204 38.88 14.16 19.94
CA ARG A 204 38.87 13.39 21.20
C ARG A 204 39.76 12.15 21.12
N THR A 205 39.77 11.45 19.99
CA THR A 205 40.63 10.27 19.78
C THR A 205 42.12 10.68 19.74
N ALA A 206 42.45 11.76 19.05
CA ALA A 206 43.80 12.28 18.96
C ALA A 206 44.32 12.84 20.31
N GLU A 207 43.45 13.42 21.12
CA GLU A 207 43.75 13.89 22.47
C GLU A 207 43.89 12.77 23.50
N ASN A 208 43.46 11.54 23.21
CA ASN A 208 43.51 10.43 24.14
C ASN A 208 44.87 9.72 24.09
N PRO A 209 45.67 9.75 25.22
CA PRO A 209 47.00 9.14 25.28
C PRO A 209 46.97 7.62 25.06
N ALA A 210 45.82 6.95 25.27
CA ALA A 210 45.70 5.53 25.04
C ALA A 210 45.79 5.14 23.56
N PHE A 211 45.37 6.04 22.67
CA PHE A 211 45.34 5.81 21.21
C PHE A 211 46.47 6.58 20.49
N ASN A 212 46.83 7.76 20.98
CA ASN A 212 47.91 8.55 20.42
C ASN A 212 49.21 8.24 21.17
N ARG A 213 49.81 7.07 20.88
CA ARG A 213 51.04 6.62 21.52
C ARG A 213 52.23 6.88 20.61
N PRO A 214 53.25 7.67 21.07
CA PRO A 214 54.51 7.75 20.35
C PRO A 214 55.17 6.36 20.29
N GLY A 215 55.52 5.90 19.10
CA GLY A 215 56.15 4.59 18.88
C GLY A 215 55.25 3.46 18.38
N VAL A 216 53.94 3.71 18.16
CA VAL A 216 53.01 2.80 17.49
C VAL A 216 52.40 3.51 16.27
N PRO A 217 53.14 3.61 15.17
CA PRO A 217 52.63 4.29 13.98
C PRO A 217 51.41 3.56 13.40
N GLY A 218 50.40 4.32 12.99
CA GLY A 218 49.18 3.81 12.39
C GLY A 218 48.07 3.40 13.39
N LEU A 219 48.32 3.39 14.71
CA LEU A 219 47.27 3.06 15.68
C LEU A 219 46.13 4.09 15.66
N LEU A 220 46.46 5.36 15.65
CA LEU A 220 45.46 6.44 15.59
C LEU A 220 44.62 6.36 14.34
N ASP A 221 45.25 6.15 13.17
CA ASP A 221 44.57 6.02 11.88
C ASP A 221 43.63 4.78 11.85
N ALA A 222 44.09 3.65 12.43
CA ALA A 222 43.29 2.45 12.55
C ALA A 222 42.06 2.64 13.46
N VAL A 223 42.22 3.36 14.58
CA VAL A 223 41.10 3.69 15.47
C VAL A 223 40.13 4.67 14.81
N ASP A 224 40.62 5.69 14.13
CA ASP A 224 39.81 6.63 13.39
C ASP A 224 39.03 5.95 12.25
N ALA A 225 39.68 5.03 11.52
CA ALA A 225 39.03 4.23 10.48
C ALA A 225 37.93 3.30 11.06
N SER A 226 38.23 2.67 12.23
CA SER A 226 37.25 1.84 12.95
C SER A 226 36.03 2.65 13.41
N GLN A 227 36.26 3.87 13.92
CA GLN A 227 35.18 4.76 14.38
C GLN A 227 34.37 5.38 13.22
N ALA A 228 34.97 5.53 12.04
CA ALA A 228 34.31 6.03 10.85
C ALA A 228 33.48 4.94 10.16
N SER A 229 33.85 3.66 10.30
CA SER A 229 33.10 2.54 9.74
C SER A 229 31.86 2.27 10.56
N ASN A 230 30.74 2.10 9.88
CA ASN A 230 29.52 1.62 10.52
C ASN A 230 29.37 0.12 10.24
N SER A 231 29.38 -0.68 11.30
CA SER A 231 29.19 -2.12 11.26
C SER A 231 27.79 -2.57 11.69
N ALA A 232 26.81 -1.67 11.64
CA ALA A 232 25.43 -1.99 11.96
C ALA A 232 24.58 -2.17 10.69
N VAL A 233 23.59 -3.06 10.78
CA VAL A 233 22.55 -3.31 9.77
C VAL A 233 21.18 -3.29 10.43
N ASN A 234 20.11 -3.14 9.63
CA ASN A 234 18.77 -3.12 10.20
C ASN A 234 18.24 -4.53 10.53
N ALA A 235 18.63 -5.54 9.76
CA ALA A 235 18.19 -6.90 9.98
C ALA A 235 19.17 -7.91 9.41
N VAL A 236 19.13 -9.11 9.97
CA VAL A 236 19.63 -10.32 9.31
C VAL A 236 18.41 -11.09 8.80
N LEU A 237 18.38 -11.30 7.49
CA LEU A 237 17.36 -12.07 6.79
C LEU A 237 17.81 -13.53 6.73
N VAL A 238 16.93 -14.45 7.09
CA VAL A 238 17.25 -15.88 7.16
C VAL A 238 16.31 -16.65 6.25
N ARG A 239 16.88 -17.51 5.42
CA ARG A 239 16.18 -18.55 4.67
C ARG A 239 16.39 -19.88 5.33
N LEU A 240 15.31 -20.60 5.56
CA LEU A 240 15.35 -21.92 6.18
C LEU A 240 15.75 -23.00 5.18
N ALA A 241 16.41 -24.05 5.69
CA ALA A 241 16.62 -25.26 4.93
C ALA A 241 15.30 -26.04 4.79
N PRO A 242 15.08 -26.74 3.65
CA PRO A 242 13.88 -27.52 3.46
C PRO A 242 13.67 -28.54 4.60
N GLY A 243 12.43 -28.60 5.11
CA GLY A 243 12.05 -29.55 6.16
C GLY A 243 12.23 -29.04 7.60
N HIS A 244 12.77 -27.83 7.82
CA HIS A 244 12.89 -27.23 9.14
C HIS A 244 11.77 -26.22 9.42
N ALA A 245 11.23 -26.26 10.64
CA ALA A 245 10.23 -25.31 11.08
C ALA A 245 10.84 -23.97 11.51
N ALA A 246 10.14 -22.87 11.24
CA ALA A 246 10.59 -21.53 11.61
C ALA A 246 10.86 -21.40 13.12
N SER A 247 10.08 -22.06 13.97
CA SER A 247 10.23 -22.07 15.41
C SER A 247 11.52 -22.74 15.88
N GLU A 248 11.98 -23.78 15.20
CA GLU A 248 13.20 -24.52 15.56
C GLU A 248 14.45 -23.64 15.47
N VAL A 249 14.51 -22.79 14.44
CA VAL A 249 15.62 -21.86 14.22
C VAL A 249 15.43 -20.55 15.01
N ALA A 250 14.19 -20.09 15.18
CA ALA A 250 13.92 -18.85 15.88
C ALA A 250 14.19 -18.93 17.38
N GLU A 251 13.87 -20.05 18.04
CA GLU A 251 14.02 -20.22 19.49
C GLU A 251 15.47 -20.09 19.99
N PRO A 252 16.49 -20.72 19.39
CA PRO A 252 17.87 -20.49 19.75
C PRO A 252 18.29 -19.02 19.64
N ILE A 253 17.90 -18.33 18.56
CA ILE A 253 18.26 -16.92 18.32
C ILE A 253 17.57 -16.01 19.34
N ARG A 254 16.31 -16.26 19.72
CA ARG A 254 15.57 -15.49 20.74
C ARG A 254 16.23 -15.53 22.11
N ARG A 255 17.00 -16.56 22.43
CA ARG A 255 17.77 -16.65 23.67
C ARG A 255 18.96 -15.71 23.68
N TRP A 256 19.41 -15.24 22.53
CA TRP A 256 20.49 -14.25 22.46
C TRP A 256 19.98 -12.91 22.97
N LYS A 257 20.77 -12.30 23.84
CA LYS A 257 20.43 -11.01 24.44
C LYS A 257 20.33 -9.95 23.34
N ARG A 258 19.30 -9.10 23.44
CA ARG A 258 19.07 -7.94 22.55
C ARG A 258 18.55 -8.26 21.14
N LEU A 259 18.14 -9.49 20.85
CA LEU A 259 17.57 -9.86 19.56
C LEU A 259 16.10 -10.27 19.69
N THR A 260 15.37 -10.04 18.62
CA THR A 260 14.01 -10.54 18.38
C THR A 260 13.96 -11.16 17.00
N VAL A 261 13.23 -12.25 16.87
CA VAL A 261 13.05 -12.96 15.60
C VAL A 261 11.57 -12.97 15.24
N TYR A 262 11.27 -12.48 14.07
CA TYR A 262 9.93 -12.54 13.50
C TYR A 262 9.88 -13.57 12.39
N ASP A 263 8.86 -14.40 12.40
CA ASP A 263 8.50 -15.25 11.28
C ASP A 263 7.60 -14.49 10.29
N ARG A 264 7.30 -15.13 9.15
CA ARG A 264 6.50 -14.51 8.09
C ARG A 264 5.09 -14.09 8.55
N PRO A 265 4.30 -14.93 9.27
CA PRO A 265 3.00 -14.51 9.79
C PRO A 265 3.07 -13.32 10.74
N GLN A 266 4.08 -13.28 11.61
CA GLN A 266 4.28 -12.18 12.55
C GLN A 266 4.66 -10.89 11.82
N MET A 267 5.52 -10.97 10.81
CA MET A 267 5.92 -9.81 10.01
C MET A 267 4.73 -9.29 9.17
N GLU A 268 3.92 -10.17 8.59
CA GLU A 268 2.68 -9.79 7.90
C GLU A 268 1.71 -9.10 8.86
N ALA A 269 1.52 -9.62 10.07
CA ALA A 269 0.69 -9.01 11.09
C ALA A 269 1.19 -7.61 11.52
N ILE A 270 2.52 -7.41 11.59
CA ILE A 270 3.11 -6.10 11.87
C ILE A 270 2.86 -5.12 10.71
N LEU A 271 3.13 -5.54 9.47
CA LEU A 271 2.93 -4.69 8.28
C LEU A 271 1.46 -4.28 8.11
N VAL A 272 0.55 -5.25 8.14
CA VAL A 272 -0.88 -5.00 7.94
C VAL A 272 -1.50 -4.37 9.19
N GLY A 273 -1.22 -4.90 10.37
CA GLY A 273 -1.87 -4.50 11.62
C GLY A 273 -1.34 -3.24 12.27
N LYS A 274 -0.10 -2.81 11.95
CA LYS A 274 0.50 -1.61 12.56
C LYS A 274 0.83 -0.54 11.54
N LEU A 275 1.52 -0.84 10.45
CA LEU A 275 1.85 0.18 9.44
C LEU A 275 0.63 0.59 8.59
N ILE A 276 -0.08 -0.40 8.06
CA ILE A 276 -1.22 -0.15 7.16
C ILE A 276 -2.48 0.20 7.94
N ALA A 277 -2.62 -0.27 9.20
CA ALA A 277 -3.83 -0.13 9.99
C ALA A 277 -4.30 1.32 10.18
N THR A 278 -3.37 2.27 10.34
CA THR A 278 -3.74 3.70 10.48
C THR A 278 -4.37 4.23 9.19
N SER A 279 -3.73 3.96 8.05
CA SER A 279 -4.26 4.34 6.74
C SER A 279 -5.55 3.56 6.42
N ALA A 280 -5.62 2.27 6.78
CA ALA A 280 -6.82 1.46 6.64
C ALA A 280 -8.01 2.03 7.43
N ARG A 281 -7.78 2.48 8.66
CA ARG A 281 -8.82 3.11 9.49
C ARG A 281 -9.30 4.42 8.87
N GLN A 282 -8.40 5.25 8.35
CA GLN A 282 -8.76 6.48 7.65
C GLN A 282 -9.59 6.18 6.39
N ILE A 283 -9.15 5.26 5.55
CA ILE A 283 -9.88 4.83 4.33
C ILE A 283 -11.25 4.26 4.72
N GLY A 284 -11.31 3.44 5.78
CA GLY A 284 -12.57 2.91 6.31
C GLY A 284 -13.55 4.00 6.73
N MET A 285 -13.11 5.04 7.44
CA MET A 285 -13.94 6.18 7.79
C MET A 285 -14.43 6.92 6.54
N PHE A 286 -13.57 7.16 5.54
CA PHE A 286 -13.98 7.76 4.27
C PHE A 286 -15.00 6.92 3.53
N LEU A 287 -14.84 5.60 3.51
CA LEU A 287 -15.81 4.69 2.88
C LEU A 287 -17.19 4.78 3.57
N VAL A 288 -17.23 4.86 4.89
CA VAL A 288 -18.49 5.03 5.64
C VAL A 288 -19.14 6.38 5.31
N ILE A 289 -18.36 7.46 5.28
CA ILE A 289 -18.87 8.79 4.91
C ILE A 289 -19.39 8.78 3.47
N LEU A 290 -18.63 8.24 2.53
CA LEU A 290 -19.03 8.12 1.13
C LEU A 290 -20.30 7.26 0.96
N ALA A 291 -20.44 6.18 1.72
CA ALA A 291 -21.64 5.35 1.72
C ALA A 291 -22.85 6.13 2.25
N ALA A 292 -22.69 6.90 3.33
CA ALA A 292 -23.75 7.74 3.87
C ALA A 292 -24.19 8.86 2.90
N VAL A 293 -23.21 9.52 2.27
CA VAL A 293 -23.46 10.54 1.25
C VAL A 293 -24.15 9.92 0.02
N SER A 294 -23.68 8.74 -0.42
CA SER A 294 -24.31 8.00 -1.52
C SER A 294 -25.75 7.65 -1.20
N ALA A 295 -26.03 7.19 0.02
CA ALA A 295 -27.38 6.87 0.47
C ALA A 295 -28.29 8.10 0.43
N ALA A 296 -27.80 9.24 0.95
CA ALA A 296 -28.57 10.49 0.95
C ALA A 296 -28.86 10.99 -0.49
N ILE A 297 -27.85 10.93 -1.38
CA ILE A 297 -28.02 11.33 -2.78
C ILE A 297 -29.01 10.41 -3.50
N VAL A 298 -28.88 9.09 -3.33
CA VAL A 298 -29.82 8.12 -3.92
C VAL A 298 -31.25 8.37 -3.41
N ALA A 299 -31.40 8.57 -2.09
CA ALA A 299 -32.71 8.87 -1.50
C ALA A 299 -33.29 10.16 -2.08
N PHE A 300 -32.51 11.22 -2.22
CA PHE A 300 -32.92 12.50 -2.78
C PHE A 300 -33.32 12.37 -4.27
N ILE A 301 -32.52 11.65 -5.07
CA ILE A 301 -32.81 11.40 -6.48
C ILE A 301 -34.13 10.64 -6.63
N ILE A 302 -34.31 9.53 -5.89
CA ILE A 302 -35.52 8.74 -5.96
C ILE A 302 -36.75 9.56 -5.49
N TYR A 303 -36.55 10.38 -4.44
CA TYR A 303 -37.58 11.29 -3.96
C TYR A 303 -38.01 12.29 -5.04
N THR A 304 -37.06 13.01 -5.68
CA THR A 304 -37.37 13.99 -6.74
C THR A 304 -38.02 13.36 -7.96
N LEU A 305 -37.51 12.21 -8.43
CA LEU A 305 -38.12 11.47 -9.54
C LEU A 305 -39.54 11.01 -9.19
N THR A 306 -39.82 10.67 -7.94
CA THR A 306 -41.15 10.27 -7.49
C THR A 306 -42.09 11.49 -7.38
N MET A 307 -41.60 12.65 -6.91
CA MET A 307 -42.35 13.88 -6.80
C MET A 307 -42.72 14.45 -8.19
N ASP A 308 -41.82 14.41 -9.18
CA ASP A 308 -42.09 14.77 -10.56
C ASP A 308 -43.31 14.01 -11.15
N LYS A 309 -43.57 12.79 -10.62
CA LYS A 309 -44.65 11.90 -11.09
C LYS A 309 -45.85 11.80 -10.17
N ILE A 310 -45.93 12.69 -9.20
CA ILE A 310 -46.97 12.61 -8.16
C ILE A 310 -48.38 12.65 -8.75
N ARG A 311 -48.61 13.44 -9.84
CA ARG A 311 -49.89 13.51 -10.56
C ARG A 311 -50.23 12.18 -11.26
N GLU A 312 -49.25 11.54 -11.88
CA GLU A 312 -49.44 10.23 -12.54
C GLU A 312 -49.77 9.15 -11.47
N ILE A 313 -49.07 9.18 -10.33
CA ILE A 313 -49.34 8.27 -9.22
C ILE A 313 -50.74 8.51 -8.63
N ALA A 314 -51.18 9.78 -8.52
CA ALA A 314 -52.53 10.15 -8.08
C ALA A 314 -53.59 9.58 -9.01
N VAL A 315 -53.43 9.74 -10.35
CA VAL A 315 -54.32 9.16 -11.34
C VAL A 315 -54.37 7.63 -11.24
N LEU A 316 -53.23 6.96 -11.09
CA LEU A 316 -53.17 5.53 -10.90
C LEU A 316 -53.94 5.05 -9.66
N LYS A 317 -53.85 5.83 -8.56
CA LYS A 317 -54.63 5.56 -7.34
C LYS A 317 -56.14 5.73 -7.54
N LEU A 318 -56.57 6.74 -8.29
CA LEU A 318 -57.99 6.97 -8.61
C LEU A 318 -58.59 5.85 -9.48
N ILE A 319 -57.79 5.27 -10.39
CA ILE A 319 -58.19 4.12 -11.21
C ILE A 319 -58.19 2.80 -10.38
N GLY A 320 -57.78 2.84 -9.12
CA GLY A 320 -57.85 1.70 -8.21
C GLY A 320 -56.56 0.82 -8.20
N THR A 321 -55.42 1.36 -8.68
CA THR A 321 -54.15 0.59 -8.65
C THR A 321 -53.72 0.31 -7.19
N ARG A 322 -53.34 -0.92 -6.93
CA ARG A 322 -52.90 -1.36 -5.59
C ARG A 322 -51.61 -0.65 -5.18
N ASN A 323 -51.49 -0.23 -3.93
CA ASN A 323 -50.29 0.42 -3.35
C ASN A 323 -49.02 -0.41 -3.58
N ARG A 324 -49.12 -1.74 -3.59
CA ARG A 324 -48.00 -2.66 -3.89
C ARG A 324 -47.43 -2.49 -5.29
N THR A 325 -48.29 -2.17 -6.29
CA THR A 325 -47.86 -1.96 -7.66
C THR A 325 -47.10 -0.65 -7.80
N ILE A 326 -47.53 0.40 -7.12
CA ILE A 326 -46.84 1.71 -7.08
C ILE A 326 -45.48 1.55 -6.38
N ALA A 327 -45.46 0.87 -5.24
CA ALA A 327 -44.20 0.61 -4.50
C ALA A 327 -43.21 -0.19 -5.38
N TRP A 328 -43.69 -1.20 -6.10
CA TRP A 328 -42.85 -2.00 -6.99
C TRP A 328 -42.31 -1.18 -8.19
N MET A 329 -43.09 -0.25 -8.73
CA MET A 329 -42.66 0.63 -9.79
C MET A 329 -41.49 1.54 -9.32
N ILE A 330 -41.63 2.17 -8.15
CA ILE A 330 -40.56 3.01 -7.56
C ILE A 330 -39.31 2.18 -7.26
N LEU A 331 -39.48 0.98 -6.72
CA LEU A 331 -38.35 0.08 -6.45
C LEU A 331 -37.61 -0.32 -7.72
N GLN A 332 -38.31 -0.64 -8.81
CA GLN A 332 -37.70 -0.95 -10.10
C GLN A 332 -36.87 0.22 -10.63
N GLN A 333 -37.39 1.45 -10.54
CA GLN A 333 -36.64 2.66 -10.93
C GLN A 333 -35.38 2.85 -10.12
N ALA A 334 -35.44 2.64 -8.80
CA ALA A 334 -34.29 2.69 -7.90
C ALA A 334 -33.23 1.64 -8.24
N LEU A 335 -33.65 0.41 -8.52
CA LEU A 335 -32.73 -0.68 -8.89
C LEU A 335 -32.05 -0.42 -10.25
N VAL A 336 -32.80 0.07 -11.25
CA VAL A 336 -32.22 0.42 -12.55
C VAL A 336 -31.21 1.55 -12.41
N LEU A 337 -31.51 2.58 -11.62
CA LEU A 337 -30.57 3.65 -11.30
C LEU A 337 -29.31 3.12 -10.61
N GLY A 338 -29.47 2.20 -9.67
CA GLY A 338 -28.35 1.54 -9.00
C GLY A 338 -27.46 0.74 -9.94
N VAL A 339 -28.07 0.00 -10.87
CA VAL A 339 -27.32 -0.77 -11.90
C VAL A 339 -26.57 0.17 -12.84
N ILE A 340 -27.22 1.23 -13.36
CA ILE A 340 -26.56 2.22 -14.22
C ILE A 340 -25.41 2.88 -13.45
N GLY A 341 -25.67 3.35 -12.23
CA GLY A 341 -24.65 3.96 -11.37
C GLY A 341 -23.47 3.03 -11.09
N PHE A 342 -23.73 1.75 -10.81
CA PHE A 342 -22.66 0.78 -10.59
C PHE A 342 -21.84 0.54 -11.85
N VAL A 343 -22.45 0.37 -13.01
CA VAL A 343 -21.73 0.16 -14.28
C VAL A 343 -20.85 1.36 -14.60
N VAL A 344 -21.40 2.58 -14.51
CA VAL A 344 -20.63 3.82 -14.71
C VAL A 344 -19.50 3.92 -13.68
N GLY A 345 -19.78 3.63 -12.40
CA GLY A 345 -18.81 3.65 -11.32
C GLY A 345 -17.68 2.66 -11.54
N LYS A 346 -17.98 1.43 -11.96
CA LYS A 346 -16.98 0.41 -12.28
C LYS A 346 -16.09 0.82 -13.45
N ILE A 347 -16.67 1.38 -14.49
CA ILE A 347 -15.93 1.92 -15.65
C ILE A 347 -15.01 3.04 -15.17
N THR A 348 -15.55 4.02 -14.45
CA THR A 348 -14.79 5.15 -13.92
C THR A 348 -13.62 4.67 -13.01
N ALA A 349 -13.88 3.76 -12.09
CA ALA A 349 -12.83 3.21 -11.21
C ALA A 349 -11.73 2.49 -12.01
N THR A 350 -12.08 1.75 -13.06
CA THR A 350 -11.11 1.03 -13.90
C THR A 350 -10.22 2.00 -14.68
N PHE A 351 -10.77 3.06 -15.24
CA PHE A 351 -10.00 4.07 -15.97
C PHE A 351 -9.21 5.01 -15.03
N ALA A 352 -9.71 5.28 -13.82
CA ALA A 352 -9.03 6.10 -12.84
C ALA A 352 -7.90 5.36 -12.13
N ALA A 353 -7.96 4.03 -12.00
CA ALA A 353 -6.97 3.22 -11.29
C ALA A 353 -5.51 3.52 -11.71
N PRO A 354 -5.14 3.57 -13.02
CA PRO A 354 -3.76 3.85 -13.43
C PRO A 354 -3.32 5.31 -13.20
N LEU A 355 -4.26 6.24 -13.03
CA LEU A 355 -3.98 7.66 -12.77
C LEU A 355 -3.73 7.94 -11.28
N PHE A 356 -4.07 6.98 -10.43
CA PHE A 356 -3.96 7.17 -8.98
C PHE A 356 -2.50 7.03 -8.53
N PRO A 357 -2.01 7.88 -7.60
CA PRO A 357 -0.62 7.85 -7.13
C PRO A 357 -0.26 6.61 -6.30
N LYS A 358 -1.25 5.83 -5.88
CA LYS A 358 -1.10 4.57 -5.14
C LYS A 358 -1.60 3.41 -5.99
N TYR A 359 -1.05 2.23 -5.77
CA TYR A 359 -1.52 1.03 -6.44
C TYR A 359 -2.97 0.72 -6.08
N VAL A 360 -3.82 0.60 -7.09
CA VAL A 360 -5.25 0.31 -6.95
C VAL A 360 -5.51 -1.11 -7.43
N LEU A 361 -5.79 -2.01 -6.49
CA LEU A 361 -6.10 -3.40 -6.79
C LEU A 361 -7.63 -3.62 -6.79
N LEU A 362 -8.23 -3.68 -7.99
CA LEU A 362 -9.66 -3.94 -8.16
C LEU A 362 -9.92 -5.45 -8.25
N VAL A 363 -10.22 -6.07 -7.12
CA VAL A 363 -10.54 -7.50 -7.06
C VAL A 363 -11.98 -7.75 -7.54
N PRO A 364 -12.23 -8.79 -8.39
CA PRO A 364 -13.58 -9.12 -8.83
C PRO A 364 -14.58 -9.34 -7.69
N GLY A 365 -14.15 -9.97 -6.60
CA GLY A 365 -14.98 -10.20 -5.41
C GLY A 365 -15.48 -8.91 -4.76
N ASP A 366 -14.62 -7.88 -4.67
CA ASP A 366 -15.02 -6.57 -4.12
C ASP A 366 -16.01 -5.84 -5.03
N SER A 367 -15.89 -6.04 -6.35
CA SER A 367 -16.86 -5.51 -7.31
C SER A 367 -18.23 -6.16 -7.15
N VAL A 368 -18.29 -7.46 -6.93
CA VAL A 368 -19.55 -8.19 -6.67
C VAL A 368 -20.16 -7.74 -5.33
N LEU A 369 -19.36 -7.65 -4.28
CA LEU A 369 -19.82 -7.14 -2.97
C LEU A 369 -20.34 -5.70 -3.10
N GLY A 370 -19.61 -4.84 -3.80
CA GLY A 370 -20.00 -3.45 -4.06
C GLY A 370 -21.30 -3.35 -4.85
N PHE A 371 -21.52 -4.22 -5.84
CA PHE A 371 -22.76 -4.30 -6.59
C PHE A 371 -23.97 -4.57 -5.67
N PHE A 372 -23.88 -5.60 -4.85
CA PHE A 372 -24.97 -5.92 -3.91
C PHE A 372 -25.16 -4.84 -2.84
N ALA A 373 -24.08 -4.22 -2.37
CA ALA A 373 -24.15 -3.09 -1.44
C ALA A 373 -24.91 -1.89 -2.05
N VAL A 374 -24.63 -1.55 -3.31
CA VAL A 374 -25.35 -0.48 -4.04
C VAL A 374 -26.82 -0.83 -4.20
N LEU A 375 -27.16 -2.07 -4.59
CA LEU A 375 -28.55 -2.49 -4.70
C LEU A 375 -29.30 -2.43 -3.36
N LEU A 376 -28.66 -2.90 -2.29
CA LEU A 376 -29.22 -2.81 -0.93
C LEU A 376 -29.49 -1.34 -0.54
N LEU A 377 -28.56 -0.47 -0.84
CA LEU A 377 -28.66 0.96 -0.58
C LEU A 377 -29.79 1.60 -1.37
N CYS A 378 -29.96 1.22 -2.66
CA CYS A 378 -31.10 1.67 -3.48
C CYS A 378 -32.44 1.18 -2.92
N VAL A 379 -32.52 -0.06 -2.47
CA VAL A 379 -33.72 -0.61 -1.82
C VAL A 379 -34.04 0.15 -0.53
N ALA A 380 -33.07 0.36 0.32
CA ALA A 380 -33.26 1.10 1.60
C ALA A 380 -33.72 2.56 1.34
N SER A 381 -33.08 3.23 0.39
CA SER A 381 -33.43 4.61 0.01
C SER A 381 -34.83 4.71 -0.62
N SER A 382 -35.24 3.70 -1.40
CA SER A 382 -36.57 3.69 -2.02
C SER A 382 -37.70 3.61 -1.00
N VAL A 383 -37.47 3.05 0.19
CA VAL A 383 -38.50 2.94 1.26
C VAL A 383 -39.01 4.35 1.67
N VAL A 384 -38.13 5.33 1.75
CA VAL A 384 -38.50 6.71 2.08
C VAL A 384 -39.43 7.29 1.01
N ALA A 385 -39.01 7.18 -0.27
CA ALA A 385 -39.80 7.69 -1.40
C ALA A 385 -41.15 6.95 -1.51
N ILE A 386 -41.21 5.63 -1.34
CA ILE A 386 -42.42 4.83 -1.34
C ILE A 386 -43.39 5.29 -0.24
N ARG A 387 -42.91 5.48 1.00
CA ARG A 387 -43.75 5.95 2.11
C ARG A 387 -44.37 7.31 1.82
N MET A 388 -43.63 8.21 1.20
CA MET A 388 -44.11 9.54 0.84
C MET A 388 -45.12 9.46 -0.29
N ALA A 389 -44.85 8.73 -1.37
CA ALA A 389 -45.74 8.52 -2.50
C ALA A 389 -47.10 7.89 -2.09
N LEU A 390 -47.06 6.97 -1.14
CA LEU A 390 -48.27 6.32 -0.62
C LEU A 390 -49.11 7.21 0.30
N LYS A 391 -48.56 8.25 0.91
CA LYS A 391 -49.27 9.22 1.77
C LYS A 391 -49.97 10.31 1.02
N VAL A 392 -49.67 10.49 -0.28
CA VAL A 392 -50.29 11.55 -1.10
C VAL A 392 -51.78 11.32 -1.27
N ASP A 393 -52.58 12.33 -0.96
CA ASP A 393 -54.01 12.36 -1.25
C ASP A 393 -54.23 12.64 -2.76
N PRO A 394 -54.92 11.76 -3.49
CA PRO A 394 -55.20 11.95 -4.92
C PRO A 394 -55.97 13.23 -5.25
N ALA A 395 -56.89 13.66 -4.36
CA ALA A 395 -57.71 14.84 -4.58
C ALA A 395 -56.88 16.13 -4.50
N GLU A 396 -55.92 16.20 -3.58
CA GLU A 396 -55.02 17.34 -3.40
C GLU A 396 -53.95 17.44 -4.51
N ALA A 397 -53.49 16.32 -5.02
CA ALA A 397 -52.45 16.29 -6.06
C ALA A 397 -52.96 16.67 -7.49
N ILE A 398 -54.28 16.64 -7.74
CA ILE A 398 -54.88 16.98 -9.05
C ILE A 398 -55.54 18.36 -8.99
N GLY A 399 -55.95 18.83 -7.83
CA GLY A 399 -56.69 20.09 -7.65
C GLY A 399 -55.81 21.32 -7.36
N GLY A 400 -54.48 21.19 -7.23
CA GLY A 400 -53.54 22.27 -6.99
C GLY A 400 -52.80 22.78 -8.21
#